data_d3d44d2b539bd8d5117d7626b81f6e20
#
_entry.id   d3d44d2b539bd8d5117d7626b81f6e20
#
_cell.length_a   1.000
_cell.length_b   1.000
_cell.length_c   1.000
_cell.angle_alpha   90.00
_cell.angle_beta   90.00
_cell.angle_gamma   90.00
#
_symmetry.space_group_name_H-M   'P 1'
#
loop_
_entity.id
_entity.type
_entity.pdbx_description
1 polymer ?
#
loop_
_entity_poly.entity_id
_entity_poly.type
_entity_poly.pdbx_seq_one_letter_code
_entity_poly.pdbx_strand_id
1 'polypeptide(L)'
;MVMNLPERDKHGHSIKYLKARLAVCFGGRVAEEVIFGKDNISTGAGGGSGSDINQATQLARAMVTKYGMSEEMGPVEYGENQEEVFLGRSVTQTQSVSEEVAQKIDKEIRKLIDEGYNTAKKILTEKVEDLHKIAKALMTCLLYTSDAADEGLG
;
A
#
# COMPACT_ATOMS: atom_id res chain seq x y z
N MET A 1 -10.56 0.50 -7.61
CA MET A 1 -9.56 0.79 -8.67
C MET A 1 -9.26 2.28 -8.61
N VAL A 2 -8.03 2.66 -8.27
CA VAL A 2 -7.62 4.08 -8.23
C VAL A 2 -6.99 4.42 -9.57
N MET A 3 -7.56 5.40 -10.27
CA MET A 3 -7.06 5.86 -11.56
C MET A 3 -6.13 7.06 -11.33
N ASN A 4 -4.84 6.86 -11.57
CA ASN A 4 -3.84 7.93 -11.53
C ASN A 4 -3.66 8.49 -12.95
N LEU A 5 -4.09 9.72 -13.17
CA LEU A 5 -3.81 10.41 -14.41
C LEU A 5 -2.37 11.00 -14.35
N PRO A 6 -1.49 10.66 -15.30
CA PRO A 6 -0.14 11.21 -15.30
C PRO A 6 -0.18 12.69 -15.71
N GLU A 7 0.25 13.57 -14.81
CA GLU A 7 0.37 15.00 -15.11
C GLU A 7 1.63 15.35 -15.93
N ARG A 8 2.63 14.45 -15.98
CA ARG A 8 3.88 14.60 -16.74
C ARG A 8 4.55 13.24 -16.95
N ASP A 9 5.37 13.12 -17.98
CA ASP A 9 6.28 11.98 -18.17
C ASP A 9 7.26 11.87 -17.00
N LYS A 10 7.03 10.92 -16.09
CA LYS A 10 7.88 10.66 -14.93
C LYS A 10 8.72 9.42 -15.20
N HIS A 11 10.00 9.61 -15.49
CA HIS A 11 10.97 8.52 -15.66
C HIS A 11 11.47 7.92 -14.33
N GLY A 12 10.91 8.32 -13.18
CA GLY A 12 11.25 7.82 -11.86
C GLY A 12 10.32 8.32 -10.77
N HIS A 13 10.33 7.64 -9.64
CA HIS A 13 9.51 8.00 -8.48
C HIS A 13 10.39 8.55 -7.36
N SER A 14 10.08 9.75 -6.87
CA SER A 14 10.76 10.33 -5.71
C SER A 14 10.35 9.65 -4.40
N ILE A 15 11.20 9.73 -3.37
CA ILE A 15 10.88 9.24 -2.02
C ILE A 15 9.56 9.84 -1.52
N LYS A 16 9.34 11.14 -1.76
CA LYS A 16 8.11 11.83 -1.39
C LYS A 16 6.88 11.21 -2.05
N TYR A 17 6.97 10.88 -3.33
CA TYR A 17 5.89 10.22 -4.07
C TYR A 17 5.59 8.83 -3.51
N LEU A 18 6.63 8.02 -3.24
CA LEU A 18 6.45 6.68 -2.70
C LEU A 18 5.88 6.69 -1.29
N LYS A 19 6.29 7.61 -0.43
CA LYS A 19 5.70 7.83 0.90
C LYS A 19 4.21 8.23 0.81
N ALA A 20 3.85 9.10 -0.13
CA ALA A 20 2.45 9.45 -0.37
C ALA A 20 1.66 8.23 -0.84
N ARG A 21 2.24 7.40 -1.68
CA ARG A 21 1.63 6.16 -2.15
C ARG A 21 1.40 5.13 -1.04
N LEU A 22 2.33 5.02 -0.07
CA LEU A 22 2.11 4.23 1.15
C LEU A 22 0.88 4.72 1.93
N ALA A 23 0.73 6.03 2.10
CA ALA A 23 -0.43 6.60 2.77
C ALA A 23 -1.75 6.29 2.03
N VAL A 24 -1.73 6.32 0.69
CA VAL A 24 -2.90 5.95 -0.14
C VAL A 24 -3.29 4.48 0.07
N CYS A 25 -2.33 3.55 0.16
CA CYS A 25 -2.61 2.14 0.45
C CYS A 25 -3.35 1.95 1.78
N PHE A 26 -3.07 2.78 2.77
CA PHE A 26 -3.76 2.70 4.06
C PHE A 26 -5.10 3.46 4.11
N GLY A 27 -5.45 4.21 3.06
CA GLY A 27 -6.64 5.07 3.04
C GLY A 27 -7.93 4.31 3.34
N GLY A 28 -8.19 3.20 2.67
CA GLY A 28 -9.38 2.37 2.89
C GLY A 28 -9.45 1.81 4.31
N ARG A 29 -8.36 1.21 4.78
CA ARG A 29 -8.25 0.65 6.13
C ARG A 29 -8.49 1.69 7.22
N VAL A 30 -7.86 2.84 7.09
CA VAL A 30 -8.01 3.93 8.07
C VAL A 30 -9.40 4.55 8.01
N ALA A 31 -10.02 4.64 6.82
CA ALA A 31 -11.40 5.10 6.69
C ALA A 31 -12.36 4.18 7.46
N GLU A 32 -12.23 2.86 7.33
CA GLU A 32 -13.01 1.90 8.12
C GLU A 32 -12.77 2.08 9.63
N GLU A 33 -11.53 2.25 10.05
CA GLU A 33 -11.17 2.45 11.45
C GLU A 33 -11.80 3.73 12.03
N VAL A 34 -11.76 4.84 11.27
CA VAL A 34 -12.32 6.13 11.70
C VAL A 34 -13.85 6.08 11.79
N ILE A 35 -14.52 5.40 10.85
CA ILE A 35 -15.98 5.38 10.77
C ILE A 35 -16.59 4.29 11.64
N PHE A 36 -16.04 3.09 11.63
CA PHE A 36 -16.63 1.90 12.28
C PHE A 36 -15.94 1.50 13.58
N GLY A 37 -14.78 2.09 13.89
CA GLY A 37 -13.94 1.70 15.01
C GLY A 37 -13.02 0.51 14.69
N LYS A 38 -12.00 0.31 15.54
CA LYS A 38 -10.95 -0.68 15.31
C LYS A 38 -11.44 -2.13 15.29
N ASP A 39 -12.51 -2.42 16.05
CA ASP A 39 -13.02 -3.79 16.19
C ASP A 39 -13.89 -4.23 14.99
N ASN A 40 -14.28 -3.29 14.13
CA ASN A 40 -15.14 -3.54 12.97
C ASN A 40 -14.41 -3.39 11.64
N ILE A 41 -13.09 -3.47 11.65
CA ILE A 41 -12.27 -3.41 10.45
C ILE A 41 -12.42 -4.71 9.68
N SER A 42 -12.73 -4.60 8.38
CA SER A 42 -12.81 -5.76 7.48
C SER A 42 -11.44 -6.19 6.95
N THR A 43 -11.37 -7.38 6.36
CA THR A 43 -10.20 -7.84 5.62
C THR A 43 -9.99 -7.07 4.32
N GLY A 44 -10.94 -6.22 3.94
CA GLY A 44 -10.98 -5.50 2.68
C GLY A 44 -11.44 -6.38 1.51
N ALA A 45 -11.92 -5.74 0.45
CA ALA A 45 -12.24 -6.42 -0.79
C ALA A 45 -10.95 -6.96 -1.44
N GLY A 46 -10.86 -8.30 -1.59
CA GLY A 46 -9.70 -8.95 -2.21
C GLY A 46 -8.58 -9.31 -1.24
N GLY A 47 -8.91 -9.72 -0.01
CA GLY A 47 -7.93 -10.25 0.94
C GLY A 47 -6.99 -11.26 0.28
N GLY A 48 -5.67 -11.11 0.47
CA GLY A 48 -4.64 -11.94 -0.16
C GLY A 48 -3.49 -11.12 -0.73
N SER A 49 -2.83 -11.63 -1.76
CA SER A 49 -1.63 -11.00 -2.36
C SER A 49 -1.87 -9.62 -3.00
N GLY A 50 -3.14 -9.28 -3.29
CA GLY A 50 -3.54 -7.98 -3.83
C GLY A 50 -4.04 -6.98 -2.78
N SER A 51 -4.04 -7.31 -1.48
CA SER A 51 -4.53 -6.42 -0.43
C SER A 51 -3.66 -5.15 -0.30
N ASP A 52 -4.26 -4.06 0.13
CA ASP A 52 -3.57 -2.78 0.34
C ASP A 52 -2.39 -2.91 1.32
N ILE A 53 -2.54 -3.75 2.36
CA ILE A 53 -1.48 -4.03 3.33
C ILE A 53 -0.29 -4.73 2.65
N ASN A 54 -0.56 -5.70 1.78
CA ASN A 54 0.49 -6.40 1.05
C ASN A 54 1.22 -5.44 0.10
N GLN A 55 0.48 -4.64 -0.67
CA GLN A 55 1.05 -3.64 -1.57
C GLN A 55 1.92 -2.62 -0.81
N ALA A 56 1.44 -2.11 0.33
CA ALA A 56 2.21 -1.21 1.19
C ALA A 56 3.50 -1.88 1.70
N THR A 57 3.41 -3.14 2.15
CA THR A 57 4.57 -3.88 2.67
C THR A 57 5.60 -4.13 1.57
N GLN A 58 5.17 -4.54 0.38
CA GLN A 58 6.06 -4.75 -0.76
C GLN A 58 6.73 -3.45 -1.21
N LEU A 59 5.97 -2.35 -1.24
CA LEU A 59 6.51 -1.03 -1.59
C LEU A 59 7.54 -0.57 -0.57
N ALA A 60 7.25 -0.65 0.73
CA ALA A 60 8.18 -0.28 1.79
C ALA A 60 9.45 -1.14 1.75
N ARG A 61 9.31 -2.45 1.52
CA ARG A 61 10.46 -3.36 1.34
C ARG A 61 11.31 -2.96 0.15
N ALA A 62 10.71 -2.67 -1.00
CA ALA A 62 11.45 -2.21 -2.19
C ALA A 62 12.17 -0.88 -1.95
N MET A 63 11.56 0.06 -1.22
CA MET A 63 12.20 1.33 -0.86
C MET A 63 13.47 1.12 -0.02
N VAL A 64 13.42 0.19 0.93
CA VAL A 64 14.55 -0.10 1.83
C VAL A 64 15.62 -0.96 1.15
N THR A 65 15.21 -2.03 0.46
CA THR A 65 16.14 -3.06 -0.01
C THR A 65 16.60 -2.89 -1.45
N LYS A 66 15.80 -2.26 -2.33
CA LYS A 66 16.11 -2.12 -3.76
C LYS A 66 16.48 -0.70 -4.17
N TYR A 67 15.80 0.29 -3.61
CA TYR A 67 15.96 1.67 -4.06
C TYR A 67 16.93 2.49 -3.20
N GLY A 68 17.46 1.91 -2.12
CA GLY A 68 18.41 2.60 -1.23
C GLY A 68 17.84 3.88 -0.61
N MET A 69 16.54 3.89 -0.29
CA MET A 69 15.80 5.07 0.19
C MET A 69 15.69 5.13 1.71
N SER A 70 16.37 4.26 2.44
CA SER A 70 16.49 4.31 3.89
C SER A 70 17.76 5.04 4.30
N GLU A 71 17.66 6.01 5.20
CA GLU A 71 18.84 6.71 5.73
C GLU A 71 19.72 5.78 6.56
N GLU A 72 19.11 4.87 7.33
CA GLU A 72 19.82 3.92 8.19
C GLU A 72 20.54 2.84 7.39
N MET A 73 19.94 2.35 6.30
CA MET A 73 20.51 1.29 5.46
C MET A 73 21.41 1.82 4.36
N GLY A 74 21.28 3.10 4.02
CA GLY A 74 22.05 3.74 2.95
C GLY A 74 21.69 3.30 1.54
N PRO A 75 22.40 3.82 0.53
CA PRO A 75 22.16 3.52 -0.88
C PRO A 75 22.80 2.19 -1.29
N VAL A 76 22.36 1.09 -0.68
CA VAL A 76 22.84 -0.27 -0.92
C VAL A 76 21.66 -1.14 -1.30
N GLU A 77 21.82 -1.98 -2.30
CA GLU A 77 20.84 -3.00 -2.66
C GLU A 77 21.05 -4.27 -1.82
N TYR A 78 20.02 -4.61 -1.05
CA TYR A 78 19.95 -5.86 -0.28
C TYR A 78 19.00 -6.81 -1.00
N GLY A 79 19.40 -7.31 -2.18
CA GLY A 79 18.63 -8.28 -2.94
C GLY A 79 18.70 -9.67 -2.33
N GLU A 80 17.57 -10.38 -2.27
CA GLU A 80 17.65 -11.84 -2.33
C GLU A 80 18.22 -12.18 -3.71
N ASN A 81 19.35 -12.84 -3.76
CA ASN A 81 19.79 -13.50 -4.98
C ASN A 81 18.68 -14.51 -5.33
N GLN A 82 17.79 -14.13 -6.21
CA GLN A 82 17.00 -15.09 -6.97
C GLN A 82 18.00 -15.79 -7.89
N GLU A 83 18.71 -16.77 -7.35
CA GLU A 83 19.33 -17.75 -8.21
C GLU A 83 18.20 -18.40 -9.00
N GLU A 84 18.25 -18.18 -10.30
CA GLU A 84 17.41 -18.85 -11.28
C GLU A 84 17.35 -20.33 -10.91
N VAL A 85 16.13 -20.84 -10.71
CA VAL A 85 15.87 -22.27 -10.55
C VAL A 85 16.23 -22.95 -11.88
N PHE A 86 17.52 -23.23 -12.06
CA PHE A 86 17.99 -24.02 -13.19
C PHE A 86 18.01 -25.49 -12.75
N LEU A 87 17.08 -26.28 -13.34
CA LEU A 87 17.07 -27.73 -13.30
C LEU A 87 16.98 -28.41 -11.92
N GLY A 88 15.87 -28.27 -11.20
CA GLY A 88 15.40 -29.31 -10.27
C GLY A 88 16.27 -29.64 -9.06
N ARG A 89 17.29 -28.83 -8.74
CA ARG A 89 18.05 -28.91 -7.49
C ARG A 89 17.64 -27.77 -6.58
N SER A 90 17.05 -28.11 -5.44
CA SER A 90 16.88 -27.17 -4.33
C SER A 90 18.27 -26.81 -3.80
N VAL A 91 18.80 -25.68 -4.25
CA VAL A 91 19.97 -25.08 -3.62
C VAL A 91 19.46 -24.40 -2.36
N THR A 92 19.99 -24.80 -1.21
CA THR A 92 19.76 -24.18 0.08
C THR A 92 20.00 -22.68 -0.06
N GLN A 93 18.97 -21.85 0.13
CA GLN A 93 19.08 -20.39 0.13
C GLN A 93 20.05 -20.00 1.23
N THR A 94 21.26 -19.64 0.86
CA THR A 94 22.19 -18.99 1.78
C THR A 94 21.62 -17.59 1.98
N GLN A 95 21.20 -17.25 3.20
CA GLN A 95 20.81 -15.88 3.53
C GLN A 95 21.97 -14.96 3.16
N SER A 96 21.79 -14.14 2.13
CA SER A 96 22.81 -13.21 1.64
C SER A 96 23.04 -12.03 2.60
N VAL A 97 22.29 -11.98 3.69
CA VAL A 97 22.25 -10.86 4.63
C VAL A 97 22.40 -11.39 6.06
N SER A 98 23.26 -10.77 6.88
CA SER A 98 23.40 -11.14 8.29
C SER A 98 22.09 -10.89 9.04
N GLU A 99 21.85 -11.64 10.13
CA GLU A 99 20.66 -11.48 10.97
C GLU A 99 20.51 -10.05 11.51
N GLU A 100 21.61 -9.40 11.88
CA GLU A 100 21.62 -8.01 12.32
C GLU A 100 21.13 -7.05 11.24
N VAL A 101 21.56 -7.24 10.01
CA VAL A 101 21.11 -6.42 8.86
C VAL A 101 19.64 -6.71 8.54
N ALA A 102 19.20 -7.96 8.60
CA ALA A 102 17.80 -8.31 8.41
C ALA A 102 16.90 -7.63 9.43
N GLN A 103 17.29 -7.58 10.71
CA GLN A 103 16.54 -6.86 11.75
C GLN A 103 16.48 -5.35 11.49
N LYS A 104 17.56 -4.74 11.01
CA LYS A 104 17.56 -3.31 10.63
C LYS A 104 16.64 -3.06 9.44
N ILE A 105 16.64 -3.92 8.44
CA ILE A 105 15.72 -3.85 7.29
C ILE A 105 14.26 -3.89 7.77
N ASP A 106 13.91 -4.85 8.61
CA ASP A 106 12.54 -4.99 9.13
C ASP A 106 12.12 -3.76 9.95
N LYS A 107 13.02 -3.19 10.74
CA LYS A 107 12.77 -1.95 11.49
C LYS A 107 12.48 -0.76 10.58
N GLU A 108 13.27 -0.58 9.51
CA GLU A 108 13.08 0.51 8.56
C GLU A 108 11.80 0.34 7.73
N ILE A 109 11.45 -0.90 7.33
CA ILE A 109 10.18 -1.20 6.68
C ILE A 109 9.02 -0.82 7.60
N ARG A 110 9.07 -1.23 8.87
CA ARG A 110 8.06 -0.91 9.87
C ARG A 110 7.87 0.60 10.04
N LYS A 111 8.97 1.33 10.11
CA LYS A 111 8.97 2.79 10.22
C LYS A 111 8.25 3.46 9.04
N LEU A 112 8.54 3.04 7.80
CA LEU A 112 7.87 3.57 6.61
C LEU A 112 6.37 3.26 6.59
N ILE A 113 5.99 2.05 7.01
CA ILE A 113 4.59 1.65 7.14
C ILE A 113 3.86 2.49 8.19
N ASP A 114 4.46 2.68 9.36
CA ASP A 114 3.88 3.48 10.45
C ASP A 114 3.75 4.96 10.04
N GLU A 115 4.73 5.52 9.33
CA GLU A 115 4.65 6.88 8.76
C GLU A 115 3.49 7.00 7.75
N GLY A 116 3.34 6.04 6.84
CA GLY A 116 2.24 6.02 5.86
C GLY A 116 0.88 5.91 6.51
N TYR A 117 0.73 4.99 7.46
CA TYR A 117 -0.49 4.81 8.23
C TYR A 117 -0.89 6.06 9.03
N ASN A 118 0.07 6.66 9.76
CA ASN A 118 -0.17 7.87 10.55
C ASN A 118 -0.53 9.07 9.66
N THR A 119 0.08 9.19 8.49
CA THR A 119 -0.26 10.22 7.50
C THR A 119 -1.70 10.05 7.00
N ALA A 120 -2.11 8.84 6.63
CA ALA A 120 -3.48 8.55 6.22
C ALA A 120 -4.47 8.87 7.36
N LYS A 121 -4.15 8.46 8.59
CA LYS A 121 -4.98 8.69 9.77
C LYS A 121 -5.19 10.17 10.06
N LYS A 122 -4.11 10.97 10.01
CA LYS A 122 -4.18 12.41 10.19
C LYS A 122 -5.11 13.05 9.17
N ILE A 123 -4.89 12.76 7.88
CA ILE A 123 -5.68 13.35 6.78
C ILE A 123 -7.16 12.99 6.91
N LEU A 124 -7.49 11.72 7.14
CA LEU A 124 -8.88 11.25 7.21
C LEU A 124 -9.59 11.73 8.48
N THR A 125 -8.88 11.87 9.59
CA THR A 125 -9.45 12.45 10.81
C THR A 125 -9.74 13.93 10.65
N GLU A 126 -8.84 14.69 10.01
CA GLU A 126 -9.05 16.12 9.75
C GLU A 126 -10.16 16.38 8.72
N LYS A 127 -10.37 15.46 7.78
CA LYS A 127 -11.31 15.59 6.65
C LYS A 127 -12.44 14.56 6.68
N VAL A 128 -12.86 14.14 7.86
CA VAL A 128 -13.92 13.14 8.01
C VAL A 128 -15.24 13.56 7.36
N GLU A 129 -15.56 14.85 7.37
CA GLU A 129 -16.76 15.39 6.71
C GLU A 129 -16.71 15.23 5.19
N ASP A 130 -15.54 15.42 4.58
CA ASP A 130 -15.35 15.21 3.15
C ASP A 130 -15.46 13.72 2.80
N LEU A 131 -14.98 12.83 3.66
CA LEU A 131 -15.16 11.38 3.53
C LEU A 131 -16.65 11.02 3.50
N HIS A 132 -17.46 11.57 4.41
CA HIS A 132 -18.91 11.36 4.42
C HIS A 132 -19.59 11.89 3.16
N LYS A 133 -19.21 13.07 2.66
CA LYS A 133 -19.74 13.65 1.41
C LYS A 133 -19.44 12.75 0.21
N ILE A 134 -18.21 12.24 0.09
CA ILE A 134 -17.83 11.33 -0.99
C ILE A 134 -18.62 10.03 -0.90
N ALA A 135 -18.72 9.42 0.27
CA ALA A 135 -19.49 8.20 0.48
C ALA A 135 -20.95 8.38 0.09
N LYS A 136 -21.60 9.49 0.50
CA LYS A 136 -22.97 9.81 0.14
C LYS A 136 -23.16 10.02 -1.36
N ALA A 137 -22.22 10.70 -2.01
CA ALA A 137 -22.26 10.92 -3.46
C ALA A 137 -22.14 9.60 -4.23
N LEU A 138 -21.23 8.69 -3.80
CA LEU A 138 -21.09 7.36 -4.39
C LEU A 138 -22.36 6.51 -4.23
N MET A 139 -22.98 6.52 -3.07
CA MET A 139 -24.25 5.81 -2.84
C MET A 139 -25.36 6.31 -3.77
N THR A 140 -25.49 7.63 -3.94
CA THR A 140 -26.46 8.23 -4.87
C THR A 140 -26.18 7.81 -6.32
N CYS A 141 -24.90 7.79 -6.73
CA CYS A 141 -24.51 7.39 -8.08
C CYS A 141 -24.78 5.89 -8.33
N LEU A 142 -24.51 5.03 -7.35
CA LEU A 142 -24.77 3.58 -7.45
C LEU A 142 -26.26 3.25 -7.53
N LEU A 143 -27.11 3.94 -6.78
CA LEU A 143 -28.56 3.78 -6.85
C LEU A 143 -29.10 4.17 -8.23
N TYR A 144 -28.61 5.29 -8.78
CA TYR A 144 -29.05 5.75 -10.11
C TYR A 144 -28.68 4.77 -11.24
N THR A 145 -27.48 4.17 -11.16
CA THR A 145 -27.06 3.14 -12.15
C THR A 145 -27.82 1.83 -12.00
N SER A 146 -28.25 1.47 -10.81
CA SER A 146 -29.12 0.30 -10.58
C SER A 146 -30.51 0.48 -11.19
N ASP A 147 -31.13 1.64 -10.98
CA ASP A 147 -32.46 1.94 -11.57
C ASP A 147 -32.42 1.98 -13.10
N ALA A 148 -31.37 2.53 -13.69
CA ALA A 148 -31.18 2.55 -15.14
C ALA A 148 -30.98 1.15 -15.76
N ALA A 149 -30.45 0.20 -15.00
CA ALA A 149 -30.28 -1.19 -15.44
C ALA A 149 -31.61 -1.97 -15.39
N ASP A 150 -32.48 -1.67 -14.43
CA ASP A 150 -33.81 -2.27 -14.31
C ASP A 150 -34.81 -1.77 -15.39
N GLU A 151 -34.69 -0.51 -15.82
CA GLU A 151 -35.51 0.03 -16.91
C GLU A 151 -35.12 -0.49 -18.30
N GLY A 152 -33.95 -1.10 -18.45
CA GLY A 152 -33.44 -1.69 -19.72
C GLY A 152 -33.94 -3.09 -20.03
N LEU A 153 -34.70 -3.75 -19.13
CA LEU A 153 -35.24 -5.10 -19.26
C LEU A 153 -36.77 -5.17 -19.51
N GLY A 154 -37.35 -4.05 -19.93
CA GLY A 154 -38.75 -3.97 -20.36
C GLY A 154 -38.92 -4.15 -21.85
#